data_0966604b675b24f3b4a05894a510514f
#
_entry.id   0966604b675b24f3b4a05894a510514f
#
_cell.length_a   1.000
_cell.length_b   1.000
_cell.length_c   1.000
_cell.angle_alpha   90.00
_cell.angle_beta   90.00
_cell.angle_gamma   90.00
#
_symmetry.space_group_name_H-M   'P 1'
#
loop_
_entity.id
_entity.type
_entity.pdbx_description
1 polymer ?
#
loop_
_entity_poly.entity_id
_entity_poly.type
_entity_poly.pdbx_seq_one_letter_code
_entity_poly.pdbx_strand_id
1 'polypeptide(L)'
;RLGAKKTLIAGLIVIVVFSALAGASPSINAIIGFRAGWGVGNALFIATSLAVIVASASGGFAGAIVLYETALGVGIAIGPLLGGTLGEISWRGPFYGVAVLMAIALIATVVLVEPIPKPKHKTGLSAPLRALRHRGLLTLSLTALCYNWGFFTVLGYAPFPMNLSPIRLGLVFTGWGIFVALFAVFGAPRLQASLGIARTMYLNLAAFAVVILVIAIWTTDNAVLIPAVIVSGIFIGINNTVTTQAAMTVSPVEKPVASAAYGFVRFIGGGLAPFAAGRLVLAVNIHFPFFIAVGAVVAGIVILSTAHSLLTEAEQVQAEPVAADTGPAALVLVPVASTAIAPNGAAGVILAAVDNSPMAARVTETVARLAAVNGRAVYVVHAQEDVTATYTAVDGEDLEDARALVRNQLDVLAAHHVPAQGEVLRHAPGHGVAGRMIAEYAATIGAGTIVIGAPSHGGLPALMDDSASQELWRHARSNILIVNPDTPRTPTALDDGNELASQAS
;
A
#
# COMPACT_ATOMS: atom_id res chain seq x y z
N ARG A 1 -15.01 -16.37 6.07
CA ARG A 1 -15.36 -17.51 6.96
C ARG A 1 -14.14 -18.32 7.37
N LEU A 2 -13.14 -18.53 6.48
CA LEU A 2 -11.96 -19.37 6.73
C LEU A 2 -10.81 -18.65 7.47
N GLY A 3 -10.77 -17.34 7.49
CA GLY A 3 -9.65 -16.53 7.99
C GLY A 3 -8.56 -16.28 6.93
N ALA A 4 -7.81 -15.17 7.05
CA ALA A 4 -6.88 -14.71 6.01
C ALA A 4 -5.79 -15.74 5.68
N LYS A 5 -5.08 -16.30 6.67
CA LYS A 5 -4.05 -17.34 6.46
C LYS A 5 -4.58 -18.57 5.71
N LYS A 6 -5.75 -19.11 6.12
CA LYS A 6 -6.32 -20.31 5.46
C LYS A 6 -6.76 -20.01 4.03
N THR A 7 -7.29 -18.82 3.77
CA THR A 7 -7.68 -18.41 2.41
C THR A 7 -6.46 -18.19 1.52
N LEU A 8 -5.38 -17.62 2.06
CA LEU A 8 -4.10 -17.47 1.37
C LEU A 8 -3.50 -18.83 0.99
N ILE A 9 -3.46 -19.77 1.93
CA ILE A 9 -2.99 -21.14 1.69
C ILE A 9 -3.82 -21.82 0.60
N ALA A 10 -5.15 -21.72 0.67
CA ALA A 10 -6.04 -22.28 -0.36
C ALA A 10 -5.76 -21.65 -1.74
N GLY A 11 -5.58 -20.33 -1.80
CA GLY A 11 -5.19 -19.63 -3.04
C GLY A 11 -3.87 -20.13 -3.61
N LEU A 12 -2.84 -20.25 -2.76
CA LEU A 12 -1.52 -20.75 -3.17
C LEU A 12 -1.58 -22.19 -3.67
N ILE A 13 -2.31 -23.10 -3.00
CA ILE A 13 -2.51 -24.48 -3.44
C ILE A 13 -3.14 -24.50 -4.84
N VAL A 14 -4.20 -23.72 -5.04
CA VAL A 14 -4.88 -23.63 -6.33
C VAL A 14 -3.93 -23.11 -7.42
N ILE A 15 -3.13 -22.07 -7.15
CA ILE A 15 -2.14 -21.54 -8.10
C ILE A 15 -1.11 -22.62 -8.46
N VAL A 16 -0.53 -23.31 -7.46
CA VAL A 16 0.49 -24.36 -7.68
C VAL A 16 -0.07 -25.48 -8.56
N VAL A 17 -1.23 -26.03 -8.19
CA VAL A 17 -1.85 -27.15 -8.92
C VAL A 17 -2.16 -26.75 -10.35
N PHE A 18 -2.86 -25.64 -10.56
CA PHE A 18 -3.28 -25.23 -11.90
C PHE A 18 -2.12 -24.72 -12.76
N SER A 19 -1.05 -24.16 -12.18
CA SER A 19 0.18 -23.86 -12.92
C SER A 19 0.87 -25.14 -13.39
N ALA A 20 1.02 -26.14 -12.52
CA ALA A 20 1.62 -27.42 -12.89
C ALA A 20 0.80 -28.14 -13.96
N LEU A 21 -0.52 -28.18 -13.82
CA LEU A 21 -1.43 -28.76 -14.82
C LEU A 21 -1.35 -28.05 -16.17
N ALA A 22 -1.24 -26.71 -16.17
CA ALA A 22 -1.05 -25.93 -17.40
C ALA A 22 0.28 -26.27 -18.09
N GLY A 23 1.37 -26.42 -17.33
CA GLY A 23 2.68 -26.87 -17.86
C GLY A 23 2.66 -28.30 -18.38
N ALA A 24 1.91 -29.20 -17.76
CA ALA A 24 1.78 -30.60 -18.19
C ALA A 24 0.79 -30.78 -19.36
N SER A 25 0.02 -29.76 -19.70
CA SER A 25 -1.08 -29.87 -20.66
C SER A 25 -0.60 -30.19 -22.09
N PRO A 26 -1.30 -31.09 -22.81
CA PRO A 26 -1.03 -31.39 -24.20
C PRO A 26 -1.80 -30.49 -25.19
N SER A 27 -2.76 -29.68 -24.74
CA SER A 27 -3.63 -28.89 -25.63
C SER A 27 -3.86 -27.47 -25.13
N ILE A 28 -4.05 -26.55 -26.06
CA ILE A 28 -4.35 -25.14 -25.77
C ILE A 28 -5.66 -24.96 -24.99
N ASN A 29 -6.68 -25.75 -25.29
CA ASN A 29 -7.97 -25.68 -24.59
C ASN A 29 -7.84 -26.07 -23.12
N ALA A 30 -7.01 -27.10 -22.82
CA ALA A 30 -6.73 -27.47 -21.45
C ALA A 30 -5.92 -26.40 -20.71
N ILE A 31 -4.95 -25.76 -21.39
CA ILE A 31 -4.21 -24.62 -20.82
C ILE A 31 -5.18 -23.49 -20.46
N ILE A 32 -6.10 -23.13 -21.35
CA ILE A 32 -7.12 -22.08 -21.10
C ILE A 32 -7.97 -22.43 -19.87
N GLY A 33 -8.44 -23.69 -19.77
CA GLY A 33 -9.20 -24.15 -18.61
C GLY A 33 -8.39 -24.10 -17.30
N PHE A 34 -7.15 -24.57 -17.32
CA PHE A 34 -6.27 -24.51 -16.13
C PHE A 34 -5.89 -23.07 -15.77
N ARG A 35 -5.73 -22.14 -16.73
CA ARG A 35 -5.51 -20.72 -16.46
C ARG A 35 -6.73 -20.05 -15.81
N ALA A 36 -7.95 -20.49 -16.12
CA ALA A 36 -9.14 -20.04 -15.41
C ALA A 36 -9.11 -20.46 -13.94
N GLY A 37 -8.75 -21.72 -13.64
CA GLY A 37 -8.56 -22.20 -12.28
C GLY A 37 -7.42 -21.46 -11.54
N TRP A 38 -6.30 -21.23 -12.22
CA TRP A 38 -5.22 -20.39 -11.71
C TRP A 38 -5.72 -18.99 -11.33
N GLY A 39 -6.58 -18.38 -12.15
CA GLY A 39 -7.19 -17.07 -11.89
C GLY A 39 -7.99 -17.03 -10.59
N VAL A 40 -8.72 -18.09 -10.26
CA VAL A 40 -9.43 -18.20 -8.97
C VAL A 40 -8.44 -18.21 -7.80
N GLY A 41 -7.36 -19.00 -7.90
CA GLY A 41 -6.30 -19.03 -6.89
C GLY A 41 -5.64 -17.66 -6.71
N ASN A 42 -5.35 -16.98 -7.81
CA ASN A 42 -4.74 -15.66 -7.82
C ASN A 42 -5.67 -14.60 -7.18
N ALA A 43 -6.96 -14.66 -7.42
CA ALA A 43 -7.93 -13.77 -6.78
C ALA A 43 -7.95 -13.95 -5.25
N LEU A 44 -7.91 -15.20 -4.76
CA LEU A 44 -7.82 -15.49 -3.33
C LEU A 44 -6.48 -15.01 -2.74
N PHE A 45 -5.37 -15.18 -3.47
CA PHE A 45 -4.04 -14.73 -3.07
C PHE A 45 -3.98 -13.21 -2.94
N ILE A 46 -4.35 -12.46 -3.98
CA ILE A 46 -4.32 -11.00 -3.98
C ILE A 46 -5.22 -10.43 -2.87
N ALA A 47 -6.42 -10.99 -2.69
CA ALA A 47 -7.37 -10.51 -1.70
C ALA A 47 -6.90 -10.68 -0.24
N THR A 48 -5.92 -11.56 0.02
CA THR A 48 -5.51 -11.92 1.38
C THR A 48 -4.03 -11.64 1.68
N SER A 49 -3.18 -11.55 0.66
CA SER A 49 -1.72 -11.38 0.84
C SER A 49 -1.37 -10.14 1.63
N LEU A 50 -1.92 -8.98 1.26
CA LEU A 50 -1.62 -7.73 1.95
C LEU A 50 -2.12 -7.75 3.41
N ALA A 51 -3.32 -8.28 3.65
CA ALA A 51 -3.84 -8.41 5.00
C ALA A 51 -2.96 -9.32 5.88
N VAL A 52 -2.40 -10.40 5.30
CA VAL A 52 -1.47 -11.28 5.99
C VAL A 52 -0.15 -10.58 6.28
N ILE A 53 0.41 -9.84 5.31
CA ILE A 53 1.66 -9.09 5.46
C ILE A 53 1.52 -8.04 6.57
N VAL A 54 0.44 -7.27 6.55
CA VAL A 54 0.15 -6.24 7.57
C VAL A 54 0.03 -6.87 8.95
N ALA A 55 -0.69 -7.99 9.09
CA ALA A 55 -0.87 -8.67 10.36
C ALA A 55 0.42 -9.35 10.90
N SER A 56 1.39 -9.65 10.02
CA SER A 56 2.65 -10.32 10.37
C SER A 56 3.83 -9.35 10.51
N ALA A 57 3.66 -8.08 10.14
CA ALA A 57 4.73 -7.11 10.14
C ALA A 57 4.98 -6.54 11.53
N SER A 58 6.19 -6.71 12.04
CA SER A 58 6.64 -6.12 13.31
C SER A 58 6.95 -4.61 13.21
N GLY A 59 7.03 -4.05 12.00
CA GLY A 59 7.33 -2.64 11.71
C GLY A 59 6.12 -1.72 11.52
N GLY A 60 4.93 -2.18 11.93
CA GLY A 60 3.71 -1.39 11.76
C GLY A 60 3.15 -1.46 10.34
N PHE A 61 2.01 -0.78 10.14
CA PHE A 61 1.24 -0.82 8.90
C PHE A 61 1.98 -0.22 7.69
N ALA A 62 2.66 0.91 7.89
CA ALA A 62 3.40 1.60 6.83
C ALA A 62 4.56 0.75 6.30
N GLY A 63 5.37 0.17 7.19
CA GLY A 63 6.48 -0.72 6.80
C GLY A 63 6.01 -1.96 6.04
N ALA A 64 4.87 -2.52 6.42
CA ALA A 64 4.25 -3.65 5.72
C ALA A 64 3.88 -3.32 4.27
N ILE A 65 3.34 -2.13 4.04
CA ILE A 65 2.97 -1.66 2.70
C ILE A 65 4.20 -1.41 1.84
N VAL A 66 5.22 -0.73 2.38
CA VAL A 66 6.48 -0.50 1.66
C VAL A 66 7.10 -1.84 1.24
N LEU A 67 7.13 -2.83 2.13
CA LEU A 67 7.63 -4.17 1.81
C LEU A 67 6.81 -4.84 0.71
N TYR A 68 5.47 -4.76 0.79
CA TYR A 68 4.57 -5.30 -0.22
C TYR A 68 4.79 -4.65 -1.60
N GLU A 69 4.83 -3.32 -1.67
CA GLU A 69 5.05 -2.59 -2.92
C GLU A 69 6.44 -2.86 -3.50
N THR A 70 7.46 -2.95 -2.65
CA THR A 70 8.82 -3.29 -3.07
C THR A 70 8.86 -4.70 -3.67
N ALA A 71 8.27 -5.69 -2.99
CA ALA A 71 8.21 -7.05 -3.49
C ALA A 71 7.45 -7.14 -4.83
N LEU A 72 6.35 -6.39 -4.95
CA LEU A 72 5.58 -6.30 -6.18
C LEU A 72 6.39 -5.68 -7.32
N GLY A 73 7.07 -4.56 -7.07
CA GLY A 73 7.95 -3.89 -8.04
C GLY A 73 9.09 -4.79 -8.52
N VAL A 74 9.77 -5.47 -7.60
CA VAL A 74 10.81 -6.46 -7.91
C VAL A 74 10.24 -7.60 -8.76
N GLY A 75 9.06 -8.12 -8.40
CA GLY A 75 8.39 -9.17 -9.15
C GLY A 75 8.05 -8.76 -10.58
N ILE A 76 7.55 -7.54 -10.77
CA ILE A 76 7.23 -6.98 -12.10
C ILE A 76 8.49 -6.80 -12.95
N ALA A 77 9.61 -6.38 -12.34
CA ALA A 77 10.86 -6.15 -13.06
C ALA A 77 11.58 -7.47 -13.42
N ILE A 78 11.65 -8.44 -12.50
CA ILE A 78 12.40 -9.69 -12.69
C ILE A 78 11.55 -10.78 -13.37
N GLY A 79 10.24 -10.77 -13.15
CA GLY A 79 9.31 -11.79 -13.64
C GLY A 79 9.44 -12.08 -15.14
N PRO A 80 9.38 -11.05 -16.01
CA PRO A 80 9.52 -11.27 -17.46
C PRO A 80 10.86 -11.86 -17.87
N LEU A 81 11.95 -11.49 -17.20
CA LEU A 81 13.27 -12.04 -17.46
C LEU A 81 13.34 -13.54 -17.11
N LEU A 82 12.86 -13.92 -15.93
CA LEU A 82 12.76 -15.32 -15.52
C LEU A 82 11.82 -16.09 -16.44
N GLY A 83 10.68 -15.52 -16.81
CA GLY A 83 9.76 -16.12 -17.76
C GLY A 83 10.38 -16.31 -19.14
N GLY A 84 11.15 -15.34 -19.63
CA GLY A 84 11.88 -15.43 -20.89
C GLY A 84 12.96 -16.50 -20.89
N THR A 85 13.79 -16.56 -19.85
CA THR A 85 14.85 -17.57 -19.73
C THR A 85 14.28 -19.00 -19.61
N LEU A 86 13.24 -19.18 -18.82
CA LEU A 86 12.56 -20.48 -18.73
C LEU A 86 11.83 -20.85 -20.03
N GLY A 87 11.30 -19.85 -20.73
CA GLY A 87 10.63 -19.99 -22.03
C GLY A 87 11.59 -20.38 -23.15
N GLU A 88 12.86 -19.95 -23.09
CA GLU A 88 13.91 -20.36 -24.02
C GLU A 88 14.20 -21.87 -23.90
N ILE A 89 14.20 -22.39 -22.69
CA ILE A 89 14.42 -23.84 -22.45
C ILE A 89 13.20 -24.64 -22.94
N SER A 90 12.00 -24.21 -22.57
CA SER A 90 10.74 -24.83 -22.98
C SER A 90 9.58 -23.86 -22.79
N TRP A 91 8.62 -23.85 -23.72
CA TRP A 91 7.37 -23.09 -23.54
C TRP A 91 6.59 -23.47 -22.27
N ARG A 92 6.84 -24.67 -21.71
CA ARG A 92 6.29 -25.15 -20.43
C ARG A 92 7.02 -24.57 -19.22
N GLY A 93 8.25 -24.11 -19.40
CA GLY A 93 9.13 -23.61 -18.35
C GLY A 93 8.51 -22.55 -17.46
N PRO A 94 7.91 -21.48 -18.01
CA PRO A 94 7.26 -20.44 -17.20
C PRO A 94 6.14 -20.96 -16.30
N PHE A 95 5.34 -21.94 -16.75
CA PHE A 95 4.28 -22.54 -15.94
C PHE A 95 4.83 -23.32 -14.73
N TYR A 96 5.86 -24.13 -14.97
CA TYR A 96 6.52 -24.86 -13.89
C TYR A 96 7.30 -23.91 -12.97
N GLY A 97 7.92 -22.86 -13.51
CA GLY A 97 8.58 -21.82 -12.74
C GLY A 97 7.62 -21.17 -11.73
N VAL A 98 6.43 -20.77 -12.20
CA VAL A 98 5.37 -20.24 -11.32
C VAL A 98 4.95 -21.29 -10.28
N ALA A 99 4.75 -22.56 -10.69
CA ALA A 99 4.36 -23.60 -9.76
C ALA A 99 5.39 -23.81 -8.64
N VAL A 100 6.69 -23.84 -8.97
CA VAL A 100 7.79 -23.98 -7.99
C VAL A 100 7.87 -22.78 -7.05
N LEU A 101 7.86 -21.55 -7.59
CA LEU A 101 7.93 -20.33 -6.77
C LEU A 101 6.73 -20.24 -5.82
N MET A 102 5.53 -20.57 -6.29
CA MET A 102 4.32 -20.55 -5.46
C MET A 102 4.30 -21.70 -4.45
N ALA A 103 4.92 -22.87 -4.75
CA ALA A 103 5.10 -23.94 -3.78
C ALA A 103 6.06 -23.54 -2.66
N ILE A 104 7.15 -22.84 -2.98
CA ILE A 104 8.07 -22.26 -1.98
C ILE A 104 7.32 -21.25 -1.11
N ALA A 105 6.54 -20.35 -1.71
CA ALA A 105 5.72 -19.39 -0.98
C ALA A 105 4.67 -20.07 -0.10
N LEU A 106 4.06 -21.18 -0.57
CA LEU A 106 3.11 -21.98 0.20
C LEU A 106 3.78 -22.59 1.45
N ILE A 107 4.94 -23.21 1.28
CA ILE A 107 5.70 -23.80 2.39
C ILE A 107 6.08 -22.71 3.39
N ALA A 108 6.63 -21.59 2.93
CA ALA A 108 6.97 -20.45 3.77
C ALA A 108 5.75 -19.92 4.53
N THR A 109 4.59 -19.77 3.86
CA THR A 109 3.35 -19.31 4.50
C THR A 109 2.85 -20.28 5.57
N VAL A 110 2.93 -21.60 5.33
CA VAL A 110 2.49 -22.61 6.30
C VAL A 110 3.39 -22.58 7.54
N VAL A 111 4.72 -22.51 7.35
CA VAL A 111 5.72 -22.64 8.42
C VAL A 111 5.92 -21.34 9.19
N LEU A 112 6.03 -20.20 8.48
CA LEU A 112 6.49 -18.94 9.09
C LEU A 112 5.35 -18.00 9.53
N VAL A 113 4.18 -18.09 8.87
CA VAL A 113 3.07 -17.19 9.21
C VAL A 113 2.26 -17.75 10.37
N GLU A 114 2.04 -16.95 11.39
CA GLU A 114 1.18 -17.31 12.53
C GLU A 114 -0.33 -17.26 12.19
N PRO A 115 -1.18 -17.94 12.97
CA PRO A 115 -2.63 -17.84 12.78
C PRO A 115 -3.13 -16.41 13.03
N ILE A 116 -3.77 -15.82 12.03
CA ILE A 116 -4.31 -14.46 12.10
C ILE A 116 -5.75 -14.50 12.62
N PRO A 117 -6.14 -13.61 13.54
CA PRO A 117 -7.51 -13.47 14.01
C PRO A 117 -8.49 -13.25 12.85
N LYS A 118 -9.71 -13.75 12.99
CA LYS A 118 -10.75 -13.54 11.98
C LYS A 118 -11.25 -12.09 12.05
N PRO A 119 -11.60 -11.47 10.90
CA PRO A 119 -12.22 -10.15 10.90
C PRO A 119 -13.47 -10.11 11.78
N LYS A 120 -13.61 -9.06 12.58
CA LYS A 120 -14.77 -8.88 13.48
C LYS A 120 -16.05 -8.68 12.67
N HIS A 121 -16.00 -8.02 11.52
CA HIS A 121 -17.14 -7.75 10.65
C HIS A 121 -17.20 -8.70 9.45
N LYS A 122 -18.40 -9.19 9.16
CA LYS A 122 -18.67 -10.07 8.02
C LYS A 122 -19.22 -9.24 6.87
N THR A 123 -18.41 -8.98 5.86
CA THR A 123 -18.88 -8.34 4.64
C THR A 123 -19.62 -9.33 3.75
N GLY A 124 -20.80 -8.96 3.27
CA GLY A 124 -21.60 -9.80 2.36
C GLY A 124 -20.97 -9.86 0.96
N LEU A 125 -21.04 -11.02 0.30
CA LEU A 125 -20.50 -11.22 -1.06
C LEU A 125 -21.08 -10.25 -2.10
N SER A 126 -22.28 -9.73 -1.88
CA SER A 126 -22.92 -8.75 -2.76
C SER A 126 -22.54 -7.30 -2.47
N ALA A 127 -21.78 -7.03 -1.40
CA ALA A 127 -21.40 -5.67 -1.02
C ALA A 127 -20.59 -4.94 -2.12
N PRO A 128 -19.59 -5.56 -2.79
CA PRO A 128 -18.87 -4.92 -3.87
C PRO A 128 -19.77 -4.56 -5.06
N LEU A 129 -20.71 -5.42 -5.44
CA LEU A 129 -21.65 -5.15 -6.53
C LEU A 129 -22.62 -4.02 -6.19
N ARG A 130 -23.05 -3.92 -4.91
CA ARG A 130 -23.86 -2.81 -4.44
C ARG A 130 -23.10 -1.49 -4.40
N ALA A 131 -21.82 -1.53 -4.08
CA ALA A 131 -20.95 -0.36 -4.08
C ALA A 131 -20.85 0.31 -5.47
N LEU A 132 -20.93 -0.46 -6.56
CA LEU A 132 -20.96 0.06 -7.93
C LEU A 132 -22.21 0.91 -8.28
N ARG A 133 -23.20 0.97 -7.39
CA ARG A 133 -24.32 1.92 -7.55
C ARG A 133 -23.89 3.36 -7.28
N HIS A 134 -22.78 3.56 -6.59
CA HIS A 134 -22.21 4.89 -6.38
C HIS A 134 -21.58 5.40 -7.69
N ARG A 135 -22.05 6.56 -8.17
CA ARG A 135 -21.68 7.13 -9.48
C ARG A 135 -20.17 7.33 -9.63
N GLY A 136 -19.50 7.88 -8.62
CA GLY A 136 -18.06 8.13 -8.67
C GLY A 136 -17.25 6.83 -8.78
N LEU A 137 -17.56 5.83 -7.94
CA LEU A 137 -16.88 4.53 -7.98
C LEU A 137 -17.13 3.80 -9.30
N LEU A 138 -18.37 3.83 -9.81
CA LEU A 138 -18.71 3.22 -11.11
C LEU A 138 -17.94 3.88 -12.26
N THR A 139 -17.93 5.21 -12.31
CA THR A 139 -17.24 5.97 -13.37
C THR A 139 -15.74 5.66 -13.37
N LEU A 140 -15.09 5.67 -12.20
CA LEU A 140 -13.67 5.34 -12.08
C LEU A 140 -13.40 3.86 -12.42
N SER A 141 -14.30 2.95 -12.04
CA SER A 141 -14.20 1.54 -12.39
C SER A 141 -14.32 1.31 -13.91
N LEU A 142 -15.24 2.00 -14.58
CA LEU A 142 -15.39 1.94 -16.04
C LEU A 142 -14.21 2.58 -16.77
N THR A 143 -13.70 3.71 -16.28
CA THR A 143 -12.44 4.31 -16.77
C THR A 143 -11.29 3.31 -16.65
N ALA A 144 -11.20 2.62 -15.51
CA ALA A 144 -10.21 1.58 -15.27
C ALA A 144 -10.38 0.37 -16.21
N LEU A 145 -11.60 -0.06 -16.50
CA LEU A 145 -11.88 -1.09 -17.50
C LEU A 145 -11.32 -0.68 -18.86
N CYS A 146 -11.58 0.55 -19.27
CA CYS A 146 -11.16 1.08 -20.58
C CYS A 146 -9.64 1.14 -20.72
N TYR A 147 -8.93 1.68 -19.74
CA TYR A 147 -7.46 1.73 -19.83
C TYR A 147 -6.83 0.35 -19.68
N ASN A 148 -7.43 -0.55 -18.88
CA ASN A 148 -6.95 -1.94 -18.80
C ASN A 148 -7.16 -2.70 -20.09
N TRP A 149 -8.20 -2.38 -20.84
CA TRP A 149 -8.34 -2.90 -22.22
C TRP A 149 -7.10 -2.53 -23.05
N GLY A 150 -6.72 -1.26 -23.07
CA GLY A 150 -5.50 -0.79 -23.74
C GLY A 150 -4.24 -1.50 -23.23
N PHE A 151 -4.07 -1.51 -21.91
CA PHE A 151 -2.92 -2.12 -21.25
C PHE A 151 -2.76 -3.60 -21.60
N PHE A 152 -3.82 -4.40 -21.43
CA PHE A 152 -3.75 -5.84 -21.68
C PHE A 152 -3.74 -6.18 -23.18
N THR A 153 -4.19 -5.29 -24.06
CA THR A 153 -3.93 -5.42 -25.51
C THR A 153 -2.44 -5.29 -25.80
N VAL A 154 -1.77 -4.29 -25.25
CA VAL A 154 -0.32 -4.12 -25.41
C VAL A 154 0.43 -5.32 -24.80
N LEU A 155 0.15 -5.66 -23.54
CA LEU A 155 0.84 -6.74 -22.83
C LEU A 155 0.61 -8.12 -23.48
N GLY A 156 -0.63 -8.40 -23.88
CA GLY A 156 -1.02 -9.72 -24.37
C GLY A 156 -0.81 -9.91 -25.87
N TYR A 157 -0.73 -8.82 -26.65
CA TYR A 157 -0.67 -8.95 -28.12
C TYR A 157 0.59 -8.36 -28.76
N ALA A 158 1.22 -7.32 -28.21
CA ALA A 158 2.47 -6.76 -28.79
C ALA A 158 3.63 -7.77 -28.91
N PRO A 159 3.76 -8.81 -28.07
CA PRO A 159 4.77 -9.86 -28.27
C PRO A 159 4.74 -10.54 -29.64
N PHE A 160 3.55 -10.74 -30.24
CA PHE A 160 3.40 -11.47 -31.51
C PHE A 160 4.02 -10.72 -32.69
N PRO A 161 3.71 -9.45 -32.97
CA PRO A 161 4.35 -8.73 -34.05
C PRO A 161 5.85 -8.50 -33.85
N MET A 162 6.35 -8.47 -32.60
CA MET A 162 7.80 -8.34 -32.32
C MET A 162 8.62 -9.50 -32.84
N ASN A 163 8.05 -10.72 -32.88
CA ASN A 163 8.70 -11.95 -33.33
C ASN A 163 10.11 -12.14 -32.76
N LEU A 164 10.27 -11.90 -31.45
CA LEU A 164 11.50 -12.02 -30.71
C LEU A 164 11.63 -13.40 -30.05
N SER A 165 12.87 -13.83 -29.77
CA SER A 165 13.09 -15.01 -28.91
C SER A 165 12.55 -14.74 -27.50
N PRO A 166 12.18 -15.79 -26.73
CA PRO A 166 11.61 -15.64 -25.38
C PRO A 166 12.47 -14.77 -24.46
N ILE A 167 13.80 -14.92 -24.48
CA ILE A 167 14.70 -14.14 -23.64
C ILE A 167 14.74 -12.66 -24.05
N ARG A 168 14.75 -12.33 -25.35
CA ARG A 168 14.70 -10.96 -25.84
C ARG A 168 13.38 -10.31 -25.48
N LEU A 169 12.28 -11.03 -25.59
CA LEU A 169 10.97 -10.58 -25.17
C LEU A 169 10.93 -10.34 -23.65
N GLY A 170 11.54 -11.23 -22.87
CA GLY A 170 11.73 -11.06 -21.44
C GLY A 170 12.47 -9.76 -21.09
N LEU A 171 13.54 -9.43 -21.82
CA LEU A 171 14.28 -8.19 -21.63
C LEU A 171 13.44 -6.93 -21.95
N VAL A 172 12.64 -6.95 -23.02
CA VAL A 172 11.72 -5.85 -23.37
C VAL A 172 10.74 -5.60 -22.22
N PHE A 173 10.10 -6.66 -21.73
CA PHE A 173 9.13 -6.53 -20.63
C PHE A 173 9.77 -6.29 -19.26
N THR A 174 11.04 -6.63 -19.06
CA THR A 174 11.82 -6.20 -17.90
C THR A 174 12.02 -4.68 -17.93
N GLY A 175 12.44 -4.12 -19.07
CA GLY A 175 12.54 -2.67 -19.26
C GLY A 175 11.20 -1.96 -19.02
N TRP A 176 10.11 -2.50 -19.56
CA TRP A 176 8.75 -2.05 -19.31
C TRP A 176 8.40 -2.09 -17.80
N GLY A 177 8.69 -3.21 -17.12
CA GLY A 177 8.40 -3.40 -15.70
C GLY A 177 9.18 -2.44 -14.79
N ILE A 178 10.44 -2.11 -15.14
CA ILE A 178 11.24 -1.11 -14.45
C ILE A 178 10.55 0.26 -14.53
N PHE A 179 10.07 0.68 -15.71
CA PHE A 179 9.33 1.93 -15.84
C PHE A 179 8.01 1.91 -15.07
N VAL A 180 7.27 0.80 -15.08
CA VAL A 180 6.06 0.65 -14.24
C VAL A 180 6.40 0.90 -12.78
N ALA A 181 7.41 0.23 -12.23
CA ALA A 181 7.80 0.35 -10.83
C ALA A 181 8.28 1.76 -10.48
N LEU A 182 9.19 2.33 -11.27
CA LEU A 182 9.74 3.67 -11.03
C LEU A 182 8.65 4.74 -11.05
N PHE A 183 7.76 4.70 -12.04
CA PHE A 183 6.74 5.73 -12.19
C PHE A 183 5.52 5.52 -11.30
N ALA A 184 5.23 4.29 -10.86
CA ALA A 184 4.24 4.05 -9.81
C ALA A 184 4.68 4.65 -8.47
N VAL A 185 5.96 4.45 -8.09
CA VAL A 185 6.50 4.88 -6.78
C VAL A 185 6.89 6.35 -6.76
N PHE A 186 7.58 6.82 -7.80
CA PHE A 186 8.17 8.19 -7.81
C PHE A 186 7.44 9.16 -8.72
N GLY A 187 6.93 8.71 -9.86
CA GLY A 187 6.27 9.55 -10.86
C GLY A 187 4.87 9.96 -10.44
N ALA A 188 4.05 8.99 -10.04
CA ALA A 188 2.65 9.24 -9.70
C ALA A 188 2.49 10.24 -8.54
N PRO A 189 3.18 10.09 -7.39
CA PRO A 189 3.06 11.06 -6.29
C PRO A 189 3.49 12.47 -6.67
N ARG A 190 4.59 12.62 -7.43
CA ARG A 190 5.07 13.94 -7.88
C ARG A 190 4.10 14.64 -8.82
N LEU A 191 3.52 13.89 -9.77
CA LEU A 191 2.52 14.43 -10.68
C LEU A 191 1.23 14.82 -9.95
N GLN A 192 0.78 13.99 -9.01
CA GLN A 192 -0.38 14.30 -8.17
C GLN A 192 -0.15 15.55 -7.33
N ALA A 193 1.02 15.69 -6.71
CA ALA A 193 1.36 16.86 -5.91
C ALA A 193 1.39 18.16 -6.72
N SER A 194 1.79 18.09 -8.01
CA SER A 194 1.93 19.27 -8.88
C SER A 194 0.66 19.62 -9.66
N LEU A 195 -0.12 18.63 -10.07
CA LEU A 195 -1.26 18.80 -11.00
C LEU A 195 -2.61 18.45 -10.38
N GLY A 196 -2.62 17.77 -9.23
CA GLY A 196 -3.81 17.14 -8.68
C GLY A 196 -4.15 15.80 -9.35
N ILE A 197 -5.11 15.06 -8.77
CA ILE A 197 -5.50 13.72 -9.22
C ILE A 197 -6.16 13.78 -10.61
N ALA A 198 -7.17 14.67 -10.76
CA ALA A 198 -7.97 14.74 -11.98
C ALA A 198 -7.12 15.07 -13.21
N ARG A 199 -6.29 16.14 -13.14
CA ARG A 199 -5.44 16.54 -14.26
C ARG A 199 -4.39 15.47 -14.58
N THR A 200 -3.81 14.86 -13.55
CA THR A 200 -2.85 13.76 -13.74
C THR A 200 -3.49 12.59 -14.48
N MET A 201 -4.72 12.20 -14.14
CA MET A 201 -5.45 11.14 -14.85
C MET A 201 -5.69 11.48 -16.31
N TYR A 202 -6.18 12.67 -16.63
CA TYR A 202 -6.43 13.07 -18.03
C TYR A 202 -5.17 13.07 -18.86
N LEU A 203 -4.11 13.72 -18.37
CA LEU A 203 -2.83 13.81 -19.09
C LEU A 203 -2.22 12.43 -19.31
N ASN A 204 -2.24 11.59 -18.27
CA ASN A 204 -1.68 10.26 -18.34
C ASN A 204 -2.45 9.36 -19.30
N LEU A 205 -3.79 9.37 -19.28
CA LEU A 205 -4.62 8.60 -20.21
C LEU A 205 -4.43 9.10 -21.66
N ALA A 206 -4.37 10.42 -21.87
CA ALA A 206 -4.12 10.98 -23.20
C ALA A 206 -2.75 10.58 -23.74
N ALA A 207 -1.69 10.69 -22.94
CA ALA A 207 -0.36 10.27 -23.31
C ALA A 207 -0.27 8.76 -23.58
N PHE A 208 -0.95 7.95 -22.77
CA PHE A 208 -1.06 6.51 -22.99
C PHE A 208 -1.78 6.19 -24.31
N ALA A 209 -2.89 6.88 -24.62
CA ALA A 209 -3.57 6.73 -25.91
C ALA A 209 -2.66 7.06 -27.09
N VAL A 210 -1.84 8.11 -26.98
CA VAL A 210 -0.84 8.47 -28.01
C VAL A 210 0.19 7.36 -28.19
N VAL A 211 0.72 6.79 -27.11
CA VAL A 211 1.69 5.68 -27.23
C VAL A 211 1.05 4.45 -27.86
N ILE A 212 -0.19 4.09 -27.50
CA ILE A 212 -0.89 2.98 -28.17
C ILE A 212 -1.14 3.31 -29.62
N LEU A 213 -1.44 4.55 -29.98
CA LEU A 213 -1.61 4.98 -31.37
C LEU A 213 -0.30 4.82 -32.16
N VAL A 214 0.83 5.18 -31.57
CA VAL A 214 2.15 4.93 -32.19
C VAL A 214 2.35 3.43 -32.40
N ILE A 215 2.05 2.59 -31.43
CA ILE A 215 2.10 1.12 -31.58
C ILE A 215 1.15 0.65 -32.70
N ALA A 216 -0.06 1.21 -32.80
CA ALA A 216 -1.04 0.85 -33.82
C ALA A 216 -0.56 1.16 -35.24
N ILE A 217 0.11 2.29 -35.43
CA ILE A 217 0.61 2.73 -36.75
C ILE A 217 1.84 1.90 -37.16
N TRP A 218 2.79 1.73 -36.24
CA TRP A 218 4.08 1.06 -36.51
C TRP A 218 4.16 -0.33 -35.89
N THR A 219 3.06 -1.08 -35.90
CA THR A 219 2.97 -2.43 -35.28
C THR A 219 4.02 -3.42 -35.83
N THR A 220 4.42 -3.28 -37.10
CA THR A 220 5.39 -4.17 -37.77
C THR A 220 6.83 -3.67 -37.73
N ASP A 221 7.06 -2.46 -37.26
CA ASP A 221 8.41 -1.89 -37.14
C ASP A 221 8.94 -2.02 -35.71
N ASN A 222 9.82 -2.98 -35.49
CA ASN A 222 10.41 -3.24 -34.17
C ASN A 222 11.24 -2.07 -33.65
N ALA A 223 11.77 -1.19 -34.50
CA ALA A 223 12.51 -0.01 -34.04
C ALA A 223 11.61 1.00 -33.34
N VAL A 224 10.33 1.03 -33.65
CA VAL A 224 9.32 1.88 -33.01
C VAL A 224 8.51 1.10 -31.98
N LEU A 225 8.10 -0.12 -32.32
CA LEU A 225 7.23 -0.95 -31.46
C LEU A 225 7.88 -1.23 -30.09
N ILE A 226 9.14 -1.66 -30.07
CA ILE A 226 9.82 -2.05 -28.83
C ILE A 226 9.97 -0.87 -27.85
N PRO A 227 10.54 0.29 -28.27
CA PRO A 227 10.60 1.46 -27.39
C PRO A 227 9.22 1.95 -26.93
N ALA A 228 8.22 1.94 -27.81
CA ALA A 228 6.87 2.36 -27.46
C ALA A 228 6.23 1.46 -26.39
N VAL A 229 6.44 0.13 -26.48
CA VAL A 229 5.99 -0.81 -25.46
C VAL A 229 6.72 -0.57 -24.14
N ILE A 230 8.05 -0.36 -24.14
CA ILE A 230 8.80 -0.06 -22.92
C ILE A 230 8.29 1.24 -22.27
N VAL A 231 8.14 2.30 -23.06
CA VAL A 231 7.65 3.62 -22.61
C VAL A 231 6.22 3.55 -22.08
N SER A 232 5.38 2.66 -22.62
CA SER A 232 4.01 2.47 -22.10
C SER A 232 3.98 2.13 -20.61
N GLY A 233 5.05 1.53 -20.08
CA GLY A 233 5.20 1.21 -18.65
C GLY A 233 5.10 2.43 -17.74
N ILE A 234 5.56 3.60 -18.20
CA ILE A 234 5.45 4.88 -17.49
C ILE A 234 3.98 5.17 -17.15
N PHE A 235 3.16 5.15 -18.18
CA PHE A 235 1.74 5.51 -18.07
C PHE A 235 0.93 4.47 -17.29
N ILE A 236 1.31 3.20 -17.42
CA ILE A 236 0.69 2.11 -16.65
C ILE A 236 1.01 2.26 -15.17
N GLY A 237 2.27 2.55 -14.80
CA GLY A 237 2.68 2.77 -13.43
C GLY A 237 1.90 3.91 -12.78
N ILE A 238 1.88 5.08 -13.42
CA ILE A 238 1.12 6.25 -12.95
C ILE A 238 -0.36 5.92 -12.83
N ASN A 239 -0.95 5.31 -13.86
CA ASN A 239 -2.39 5.03 -13.91
C ASN A 239 -2.85 4.07 -12.81
N ASN A 240 -2.08 3.01 -12.58
CA ASN A 240 -2.39 2.04 -11.53
C ASN A 240 -2.48 2.70 -10.15
N THR A 241 -1.52 3.58 -9.83
CA THR A 241 -1.49 4.31 -8.55
C THR A 241 -2.62 5.32 -8.47
N VAL A 242 -2.69 6.25 -9.43
CA VAL A 242 -3.60 7.40 -9.36
C VAL A 242 -5.06 6.99 -9.43
N THR A 243 -5.42 6.06 -10.34
CA THR A 243 -6.82 5.64 -10.49
C THR A 243 -7.30 4.82 -9.29
N THR A 244 -6.42 4.00 -8.70
CA THR A 244 -6.75 3.24 -7.48
C THR A 244 -7.01 4.20 -6.31
N GLN A 245 -6.12 5.17 -6.10
CA GLN A 245 -6.31 6.20 -5.07
C GLN A 245 -7.60 6.97 -5.28
N ALA A 246 -7.85 7.48 -6.49
CA ALA A 246 -9.08 8.19 -6.83
C ALA A 246 -10.34 7.37 -6.52
N ALA A 247 -10.35 6.08 -6.88
CA ALA A 247 -11.48 5.19 -6.63
C ALA A 247 -11.74 5.00 -5.12
N MET A 248 -10.68 4.93 -4.31
CA MET A 248 -10.80 4.82 -2.85
C MET A 248 -11.24 6.12 -2.19
N THR A 249 -10.79 7.27 -2.72
CA THR A 249 -11.15 8.60 -2.18
C THR A 249 -12.61 8.96 -2.45
N VAL A 250 -13.10 8.70 -3.67
CA VAL A 250 -14.48 9.04 -4.07
C VAL A 250 -15.50 8.07 -3.50
N SER A 251 -15.09 6.91 -2.99
CA SER A 251 -16.01 5.86 -2.54
C SER A 251 -16.54 6.12 -1.14
N PRO A 252 -17.87 6.08 -0.92
CA PRO A 252 -18.47 6.23 0.42
C PRO A 252 -18.49 4.94 1.23
N VAL A 253 -18.03 3.81 0.67
CA VAL A 253 -18.01 2.50 1.34
C VAL A 253 -16.61 2.17 1.83
N GLU A 254 -16.52 1.19 2.75
CA GLU A 254 -15.24 0.68 3.26
C GLU A 254 -14.25 0.37 2.13
N LYS A 255 -12.98 0.74 2.30
CA LYS A 255 -11.92 0.60 1.28
C LYS A 255 -11.81 -0.82 0.69
N PRO A 256 -11.89 -1.93 1.48
CA PRO A 256 -11.86 -3.28 0.92
C PRO A 256 -13.03 -3.59 -0.02
N VAL A 257 -14.22 -3.07 0.28
CA VAL A 257 -15.41 -3.25 -0.57
C VAL A 257 -15.26 -2.46 -1.86
N ALA A 258 -14.81 -1.20 -1.76
CA ALA A 258 -14.53 -0.34 -2.91
C ALA A 258 -13.45 -0.95 -3.81
N SER A 259 -12.35 -1.43 -3.24
CA SER A 259 -11.24 -2.09 -3.95
C SER A 259 -11.69 -3.36 -4.68
N ALA A 260 -12.50 -4.20 -4.02
CA ALA A 260 -13.04 -5.40 -4.64
C ALA A 260 -13.98 -5.07 -5.83
N ALA A 261 -14.83 -4.05 -5.68
CA ALA A 261 -15.73 -3.57 -6.74
C ALA A 261 -14.96 -3.01 -7.94
N TYR A 262 -14.02 -2.12 -7.67
CA TYR A 262 -13.15 -1.49 -8.64
C TYR A 262 -12.29 -2.53 -9.39
N GLY A 263 -11.63 -3.44 -8.66
CA GLY A 263 -10.81 -4.50 -9.22
C GLY A 263 -11.61 -5.46 -10.11
N PHE A 264 -12.82 -5.83 -9.68
CA PHE A 264 -13.71 -6.69 -10.47
C PHE A 264 -14.00 -6.09 -11.85
N VAL A 265 -14.45 -4.84 -11.92
CA VAL A 265 -14.76 -4.17 -13.18
C VAL A 265 -13.51 -3.95 -14.04
N ARG A 266 -12.42 -3.48 -13.43
CA ARG A 266 -11.14 -3.24 -14.07
C ARG A 266 -10.61 -4.48 -14.79
N PHE A 267 -10.61 -5.64 -14.13
CA PHE A 267 -10.06 -6.88 -14.70
C PHE A 267 -10.94 -7.54 -15.73
N ILE A 268 -12.24 -7.17 -15.85
CA ILE A 268 -13.06 -7.56 -17.01
C ILE A 268 -12.44 -7.03 -18.31
N GLY A 269 -12.04 -5.75 -18.35
CA GLY A 269 -11.33 -5.18 -19.50
C GLY A 269 -10.04 -5.93 -19.81
N GLY A 270 -9.24 -6.22 -18.76
CA GLY A 270 -7.99 -6.98 -18.93
C GLY A 270 -8.17 -8.43 -19.40
N GLY A 271 -9.24 -9.10 -18.98
CA GLY A 271 -9.53 -10.48 -19.42
C GLY A 271 -10.05 -10.57 -20.83
N LEU A 272 -10.90 -9.63 -21.25
CA LEU A 272 -11.51 -9.62 -22.58
C LEU A 272 -10.57 -9.10 -23.69
N ALA A 273 -9.66 -8.18 -23.37
CA ALA A 273 -8.83 -7.51 -24.36
C ALA A 273 -7.94 -8.48 -25.18
N PRO A 274 -7.15 -9.40 -24.60
CA PRO A 274 -6.33 -10.33 -25.38
C PRO A 274 -7.17 -11.30 -26.21
N PHE A 275 -8.33 -11.74 -25.70
CA PHE A 275 -9.26 -12.57 -26.46
C PHE A 275 -9.80 -11.84 -27.67
N ALA A 276 -10.26 -10.60 -27.48
CA ALA A 276 -10.75 -9.76 -28.57
C ALA A 276 -9.64 -9.45 -29.58
N ALA A 277 -8.42 -9.16 -29.11
CA ALA A 277 -7.27 -8.89 -29.98
C ALA A 277 -7.02 -10.03 -30.97
N GLY A 278 -6.99 -11.28 -30.51
CA GLY A 278 -6.82 -12.42 -31.39
C GLY A 278 -7.91 -12.56 -32.46
N ARG A 279 -9.17 -12.26 -32.11
CA ARG A 279 -10.30 -12.27 -33.07
C ARG A 279 -10.25 -11.12 -34.07
N LEU A 280 -9.89 -9.92 -33.59
CA LEU A 280 -9.80 -8.72 -34.43
C LEU A 280 -8.68 -8.82 -35.47
N VAL A 281 -7.56 -9.45 -35.12
CA VAL A 281 -6.48 -9.71 -36.09
C VAL A 281 -6.92 -10.63 -37.19
N LEU A 282 -7.62 -11.70 -36.86
CA LEU A 282 -8.14 -12.65 -37.86
C LEU A 282 -9.22 -12.05 -38.75
N ALA A 283 -10.00 -11.10 -38.21
CA ALA A 283 -11.10 -10.48 -38.93
C ALA A 283 -10.66 -9.29 -39.80
N VAL A 284 -9.64 -8.55 -39.41
CA VAL A 284 -9.25 -7.30 -40.08
C VAL A 284 -7.76 -7.30 -40.41
N ASN A 285 -6.87 -7.02 -39.45
CA ASN A 285 -5.41 -7.04 -39.61
C ASN A 285 -4.69 -6.88 -38.27
N ILE A 286 -3.35 -6.98 -38.27
CA ILE A 286 -2.47 -6.93 -37.11
C ILE A 286 -2.47 -5.59 -36.35
N HIS A 287 -2.83 -4.49 -37.00
CA HIS A 287 -2.87 -3.14 -36.41
C HIS A 287 -4.20 -2.89 -35.65
N PHE A 288 -5.27 -3.53 -36.09
CA PHE A 288 -6.65 -3.21 -35.65
C PHE A 288 -6.89 -3.34 -34.15
N PRO A 289 -6.36 -4.34 -33.43
CA PRO A 289 -6.52 -4.45 -31.98
C PRO A 289 -6.01 -3.22 -31.23
N PHE A 290 -4.91 -2.62 -31.70
CA PHE A 290 -4.34 -1.43 -31.06
C PHE A 290 -5.18 -0.18 -31.34
N PHE A 291 -5.78 -0.04 -32.52
CA PHE A 291 -6.75 1.04 -32.77
C PHE A 291 -7.98 0.94 -31.87
N ILE A 292 -8.50 -0.27 -31.65
CA ILE A 292 -9.59 -0.50 -30.68
C ILE A 292 -9.13 -0.14 -29.27
N ALA A 293 -7.88 -0.46 -28.90
CA ALA A 293 -7.31 -0.10 -27.64
C ALA A 293 -7.20 1.43 -27.44
N VAL A 294 -6.80 2.18 -28.47
CA VAL A 294 -6.85 3.65 -28.48
C VAL A 294 -8.27 4.14 -28.23
N GLY A 295 -9.22 3.62 -28.98
CA GLY A 295 -10.64 3.97 -28.83
C GLY A 295 -11.17 3.70 -27.42
N ALA A 296 -10.78 2.58 -26.82
CA ALA A 296 -11.15 2.24 -25.44
C ALA A 296 -10.55 3.25 -24.43
N VAL A 297 -9.27 3.61 -24.55
CA VAL A 297 -8.65 4.59 -23.64
C VAL A 297 -9.29 5.97 -23.82
N VAL A 298 -9.56 6.39 -25.04
CA VAL A 298 -10.29 7.66 -25.31
C VAL A 298 -11.70 7.62 -24.72
N ALA A 299 -12.43 6.51 -24.85
CA ALA A 299 -13.72 6.33 -24.19
C ALA A 299 -13.59 6.44 -22.67
N GLY A 300 -12.51 5.90 -22.09
CA GLY A 300 -12.18 6.04 -20.68
C GLY A 300 -12.01 7.52 -20.26
N ILE A 301 -11.36 8.35 -21.09
CA ILE A 301 -11.24 9.80 -20.85
C ILE A 301 -12.62 10.47 -20.87
N VAL A 302 -13.47 10.14 -21.84
CA VAL A 302 -14.83 10.67 -21.92
C VAL A 302 -15.68 10.23 -20.74
N ILE A 303 -15.58 8.97 -20.30
CA ILE A 303 -16.26 8.48 -19.11
C ILE A 303 -15.77 9.25 -17.88
N LEU A 304 -14.46 9.42 -17.72
CA LEU A 304 -13.86 10.16 -16.61
C LEU A 304 -14.38 11.59 -16.52
N SER A 305 -14.58 12.25 -17.66
CA SER A 305 -15.08 13.63 -17.69
C SER A 305 -16.47 13.78 -17.07
N THR A 306 -17.28 12.73 -17.05
CA THR A 306 -18.61 12.73 -16.40
C THR A 306 -18.55 12.76 -14.87
N ALA A 307 -17.41 12.43 -14.27
CA ALA A 307 -17.18 12.48 -12.83
C ALA A 307 -16.17 13.56 -12.42
N HIS A 308 -15.85 14.51 -13.30
CA HIS A 308 -14.85 15.53 -13.03
C HIS A 308 -15.17 16.36 -11.76
N SER A 309 -16.42 16.74 -11.57
CA SER A 309 -16.86 17.48 -10.36
C SER A 309 -16.66 16.66 -9.08
N LEU A 310 -16.95 15.35 -9.11
CA LEU A 310 -16.76 14.47 -7.97
C LEU A 310 -15.28 14.29 -7.61
N LEU A 311 -14.40 14.27 -8.63
CA LEU A 311 -12.95 14.19 -8.41
C LEU A 311 -12.42 15.50 -7.84
N THR A 312 -12.84 16.65 -8.37
CA THR A 312 -12.43 17.97 -7.88
C THR A 312 -12.95 18.22 -6.46
N GLU A 313 -14.17 17.81 -6.18
CA GLU A 313 -14.75 17.91 -4.84
C GLU A 313 -13.98 17.01 -3.84
N ALA A 314 -13.66 15.78 -4.24
CA ALA A 314 -12.85 14.88 -3.43
C ALA A 314 -11.41 15.39 -3.24
N GLU A 315 -10.82 16.04 -4.26
CA GLU A 315 -9.54 16.73 -4.15
C GLU A 315 -9.62 17.94 -3.23
N GLN A 316 -10.71 18.72 -3.30
CA GLN A 316 -10.92 19.89 -2.45
C GLN A 316 -11.12 19.47 -0.99
N VAL A 317 -11.86 18.40 -0.72
CA VAL A 317 -12.01 17.84 0.63
C VAL A 317 -10.66 17.30 1.16
N GLN A 318 -9.78 16.83 0.29
CA GLN A 318 -8.40 16.46 0.67
C GLN A 318 -7.45 17.68 0.72
N ALA A 319 -7.69 18.70 -0.08
CA ALA A 319 -6.87 19.89 -0.20
C ALA A 319 -7.44 21.09 0.59
N GLU A 320 -8.70 21.05 1.00
CA GLU A 320 -9.19 22.03 1.95
C GLU A 320 -8.37 21.85 3.23
N PRO A 321 -7.46 22.80 3.53
CA PRO A 321 -7.22 23.10 4.90
C PRO A 321 -8.62 23.48 5.38
N VAL A 322 -9.18 22.70 6.33
CA VAL A 322 -10.33 23.16 7.13
C VAL A 322 -10.20 24.65 7.25
N ALA A 323 -11.23 25.39 6.79
CA ALA A 323 -11.22 26.82 6.49
C ALA A 323 -10.26 27.58 7.38
N ALA A 324 -9.39 28.37 6.78
CA ALA A 324 -8.42 29.17 7.46
C ALA A 324 -9.09 30.09 8.49
N ASP A 325 -9.42 29.50 9.60
CA ASP A 325 -9.29 30.17 10.87
C ASP A 325 -7.81 29.94 11.21
N THR A 326 -7.06 31.03 11.32
CA THR A 326 -5.62 31.15 11.41
C THR A 326 -5.03 30.31 12.55
N GLY A 327 -4.91 28.96 12.32
CA GLY A 327 -4.31 27.98 13.21
C GLY A 327 -3.69 26.82 12.41
N PRO A 328 -2.70 26.13 12.96
CA PRO A 328 -2.06 24.98 12.32
C PRO A 328 -3.10 23.93 11.93
N ALA A 329 -2.90 23.23 10.79
CA ALA A 329 -3.81 22.29 10.15
C ALA A 329 -4.64 21.52 11.20
N ALA A 330 -5.97 21.62 11.12
CA ALA A 330 -6.85 21.16 12.19
C ALA A 330 -6.70 19.63 12.37
N LEU A 331 -5.87 19.26 13.32
CA LEU A 331 -5.79 17.91 13.85
C LEU A 331 -7.19 17.50 14.32
N VAL A 332 -7.76 16.47 13.71
CA VAL A 332 -9.01 15.90 14.20
C VAL A 332 -8.66 15.08 15.45
N LEU A 333 -8.93 15.65 16.61
CA LEU A 333 -8.70 15.02 17.90
C LEU A 333 -9.91 14.18 18.28
N VAL A 334 -9.69 12.91 18.54
CA VAL A 334 -10.73 12.03 19.07
C VAL A 334 -10.38 11.69 20.51
N PRO A 335 -11.04 12.31 21.49
CA PRO A 335 -10.77 12.08 22.89
C PRO A 335 -11.14 10.62 23.27
N VAL A 336 -10.28 9.97 24.03
CA VAL A 336 -10.45 8.57 24.45
C VAL A 336 -10.90 8.46 25.90
N ALA A 337 -10.20 9.14 26.81
CA ALA A 337 -10.55 9.26 28.21
C ALA A 337 -9.72 10.37 28.87
N SER A 338 -10.23 10.97 29.93
CA SER A 338 -9.54 12.02 30.69
C SER A 338 -9.73 11.78 32.17
N THR A 339 -8.64 11.61 32.91
CA THR A 339 -8.61 11.98 34.33
C THR A 339 -8.32 13.47 34.35
N ALA A 340 -9.17 14.28 35.00
CA ALA A 340 -9.07 15.74 34.99
C ALA A 340 -7.64 16.22 35.25
N ILE A 341 -6.98 16.71 34.21
CA ILE A 341 -5.71 17.37 34.31
C ILE A 341 -6.00 18.85 34.55
N ALA A 342 -5.69 19.32 35.75
CA ALA A 342 -5.70 20.75 35.98
C ALA A 342 -4.60 21.40 35.14
N PRO A 343 -4.85 22.46 34.36
CA PRO A 343 -3.79 23.17 33.66
C PRO A 343 -2.97 23.95 34.70
N ASN A 344 -1.91 23.36 35.20
CA ASN A 344 -1.08 24.00 36.19
C ASN A 344 0.42 23.89 35.88
N GLY A 345 0.99 25.07 35.67
CA GLY A 345 2.32 25.44 36.14
C GLY A 345 3.48 25.05 35.22
N ALA A 346 4.53 25.82 35.37
CA ALA A 346 5.82 25.85 34.68
C ALA A 346 6.62 24.54 34.49
N ALA A 347 6.05 23.38 34.77
CA ALA A 347 6.76 22.10 34.69
C ALA A 347 6.70 21.40 33.31
N GLY A 348 5.89 21.88 32.38
CA GLY A 348 5.72 21.27 31.03
C GLY A 348 5.02 19.91 31.06
N VAL A 349 4.38 19.56 29.94
CA VAL A 349 3.66 18.31 29.73
C VAL A 349 4.60 17.28 29.09
N ILE A 350 4.39 15.98 29.36
CA ILE A 350 5.04 14.86 28.65
C ILE A 350 4.04 14.30 27.64
N LEU A 351 4.44 14.21 26.36
CA LEU A 351 3.68 13.55 25.32
C LEU A 351 4.24 12.16 25.06
N ALA A 352 3.45 11.12 25.28
CA ALA A 352 3.74 9.74 24.94
C ALA A 352 3.11 9.41 23.59
N ALA A 353 3.90 9.26 22.54
CA ALA A 353 3.41 8.81 21.25
C ALA A 353 3.60 7.29 21.13
N VAL A 354 2.49 6.58 20.98
CA VAL A 354 2.43 5.11 20.97
C VAL A 354 1.92 4.59 19.66
N ASP A 355 2.43 3.45 19.24
CA ASP A 355 1.98 2.68 18.09
C ASP A 355 1.49 1.30 18.51
N ASN A 356 1.01 0.50 17.55
CA ASN A 356 0.54 -0.87 17.83
C ASN A 356 1.71 -1.89 17.93
N SER A 357 2.90 -1.44 18.31
CA SER A 357 4.08 -2.29 18.53
C SER A 357 4.26 -2.69 20.00
N PRO A 358 5.06 -3.71 20.31
CA PRO A 358 5.43 -4.06 21.69
C PRO A 358 6.15 -2.94 22.43
N MET A 359 6.61 -1.90 21.72
CA MET A 359 7.28 -0.75 22.33
C MET A 359 6.30 0.18 23.05
N ALA A 360 5.02 0.18 22.73
CA ALA A 360 4.01 1.01 23.38
C ALA A 360 4.02 0.87 24.91
N ALA A 361 4.07 -0.36 25.40
CA ALA A 361 4.13 -0.62 26.85
C ALA A 361 5.41 -0.04 27.49
N ARG A 362 6.56 -0.16 26.83
CA ARG A 362 7.85 0.38 27.32
C ARG A 362 7.88 1.91 27.31
N VAL A 363 7.32 2.52 26.26
CA VAL A 363 7.15 3.98 26.19
C VAL A 363 6.32 4.44 27.37
N THR A 364 5.18 3.78 27.63
CA THR A 364 4.27 4.14 28.73
C THR A 364 4.91 3.94 30.11
N GLU A 365 5.64 2.84 30.34
CA GLU A 365 6.38 2.65 31.60
C GLU A 365 7.48 3.71 31.81
N THR A 366 8.18 4.08 30.72
CA THR A 366 9.21 5.12 30.78
C THR A 366 8.59 6.47 31.10
N VAL A 367 7.47 6.79 30.49
CA VAL A 367 6.70 8.01 30.74
C VAL A 367 6.16 8.02 32.17
N ALA A 368 5.64 6.90 32.68
CA ALA A 368 5.16 6.79 34.05
C ALA A 368 6.24 7.12 35.05
N ARG A 369 7.47 6.59 34.87
CA ARG A 369 8.63 6.90 35.72
C ARG A 369 9.05 8.38 35.65
N LEU A 370 9.10 8.94 34.44
CA LEU A 370 9.44 10.35 34.25
C LEU A 370 8.40 11.28 34.89
N ALA A 371 7.13 10.97 34.73
CA ALA A 371 6.03 11.74 35.29
C ALA A 371 6.03 11.70 36.83
N ALA A 372 6.25 10.51 37.41
CA ALA A 372 6.33 10.34 38.86
C ALA A 372 7.46 11.17 39.52
N VAL A 373 8.64 11.23 38.85
CA VAL A 373 9.78 12.01 39.38
C VAL A 373 9.54 13.51 39.25
N ASN A 374 8.87 13.97 38.19
CA ASN A 374 8.76 15.38 37.83
C ASN A 374 7.40 16.00 38.16
N GLY A 375 6.42 15.22 38.62
CA GLY A 375 5.04 15.69 38.88
C GLY A 375 4.31 16.21 37.61
N ARG A 376 4.68 15.72 36.43
CA ARG A 376 4.16 16.21 35.15
C ARG A 376 2.93 15.45 34.69
N ALA A 377 2.00 16.16 34.06
CA ALA A 377 0.88 15.55 33.38
C ALA A 377 1.33 14.86 32.07
N VAL A 378 0.64 13.78 31.71
CA VAL A 378 0.96 12.97 30.54
C VAL A 378 -0.17 13.04 29.52
N TYR A 379 0.18 13.25 28.26
CA TYR A 379 -0.74 13.03 27.13
C TYR A 379 -0.28 11.80 26.36
N VAL A 380 -1.19 10.86 26.14
CA VAL A 380 -0.96 9.66 25.32
C VAL A 380 -1.63 9.86 23.97
N VAL A 381 -0.85 9.79 22.91
CA VAL A 381 -1.39 9.93 21.55
C VAL A 381 -1.03 8.74 20.67
N HIS A 382 -1.96 8.40 19.80
CA HIS A 382 -1.73 7.49 18.70
C HIS A 382 -2.11 8.19 17.39
N ALA A 383 -1.19 8.18 16.41
CA ALA A 383 -1.44 8.76 15.09
C ALA A 383 -1.98 7.67 14.17
N GLN A 384 -3.25 7.78 13.79
CA GLN A 384 -3.90 6.88 12.84
C GLN A 384 -3.55 7.32 11.42
N GLU A 385 -2.87 6.44 10.66
CA GLU A 385 -2.51 6.67 9.27
C GLU A 385 -3.44 5.89 8.33
N ASP A 386 -3.96 6.57 7.31
CA ASP A 386 -4.71 5.95 6.21
C ASP A 386 -3.78 5.74 5.02
N VAL A 387 -3.51 4.49 4.65
CA VAL A 387 -2.62 4.15 3.53
C VAL A 387 -3.35 3.33 2.48
N THR A 388 -3.10 3.67 1.21
CA THR A 388 -3.65 2.97 0.04
C THR A 388 -2.50 2.32 -0.72
N ALA A 389 -2.53 1.01 -0.88
CA ALA A 389 -1.56 0.26 -1.69
C ALA A 389 -1.96 0.24 -3.18
N THR A 390 -0.98 0.09 -4.07
CA THR A 390 -1.14 0.22 -5.53
C THR A 390 -2.20 -0.70 -6.15
N TYR A 391 -2.42 -1.89 -5.59
CA TYR A 391 -3.36 -2.88 -6.14
C TYR A 391 -4.50 -3.27 -5.21
N THR A 392 -4.39 -2.93 -3.93
CA THR A 392 -5.40 -3.23 -2.92
C THR A 392 -5.48 -2.09 -1.91
N ALA A 393 -6.70 -1.64 -1.61
CA ALA A 393 -6.92 -0.78 -0.46
C ALA A 393 -7.12 -1.67 0.77
N VAL A 394 -6.40 -1.37 1.83
CA VAL A 394 -6.60 -1.98 3.14
C VAL A 394 -7.13 -0.88 4.03
N ASP A 395 -8.14 -1.19 4.84
CA ASP A 395 -8.53 -0.28 5.90
C ASP A 395 -7.30 -0.04 6.76
N GLY A 396 -7.00 1.21 7.00
CA GLY A 396 -6.11 1.59 8.06
C GLY A 396 -6.60 0.98 9.37
N GLU A 397 -5.88 1.18 10.42
CA GLU A 397 -6.29 0.78 11.76
C GLU A 397 -7.72 1.28 12.05
N ASP A 398 -8.61 0.39 12.56
CA ASP A 398 -9.97 0.80 12.94
C ASP A 398 -9.87 1.83 14.09
N LEU A 399 -10.69 2.87 14.04
CA LEU A 399 -10.74 3.90 15.07
C LEU A 399 -11.00 3.31 16.46
N GLU A 400 -11.77 2.23 16.58
CA GLU A 400 -12.02 1.56 17.85
C GLU A 400 -10.79 0.78 18.33
N ASP A 401 -9.98 0.21 17.44
CA ASP A 401 -8.72 -0.43 17.78
C ASP A 401 -7.67 0.63 18.20
N ALA A 402 -7.58 1.78 17.49
CA ALA A 402 -6.76 2.92 17.88
C ALA A 402 -7.13 3.50 19.26
N ARG A 403 -8.45 3.61 19.52
CA ARG A 403 -8.96 4.03 20.86
C ARG A 403 -8.63 3.01 21.93
N ALA A 404 -8.75 1.72 21.64
CA ALA A 404 -8.44 0.65 22.57
C ALA A 404 -6.94 0.65 22.92
N LEU A 405 -6.06 0.90 21.94
CA LEU A 405 -4.63 1.04 22.17
C LEU A 405 -4.34 2.17 23.16
N VAL A 406 -4.85 3.37 22.91
CA VAL A 406 -4.66 4.53 23.80
C VAL A 406 -5.24 4.26 25.19
N ARG A 407 -6.45 3.66 25.26
CA ARG A 407 -7.13 3.32 26.54
C ARG A 407 -6.28 2.36 27.38
N ASN A 408 -5.71 1.33 26.77
CA ASN A 408 -4.83 0.39 27.45
C ASN A 408 -3.60 1.09 28.08
N GLN A 409 -3.03 2.08 27.38
CA GLN A 409 -1.89 2.83 27.93
C GLN A 409 -2.31 3.77 29.08
N LEU A 410 -3.49 4.35 28.99
CA LEU A 410 -4.06 5.15 30.09
C LEU A 410 -4.30 4.33 31.34
N ASP A 411 -4.76 3.07 31.19
CA ASP A 411 -4.98 2.15 32.31
C ASP A 411 -3.65 1.82 33.01
N VAL A 412 -2.55 1.66 32.24
CA VAL A 412 -1.20 1.48 32.80
C VAL A 412 -0.76 2.70 33.59
N LEU A 413 -0.95 3.93 33.05
CA LEU A 413 -0.61 5.17 33.75
C LEU A 413 -1.46 5.37 35.01
N ALA A 414 -2.74 5.04 34.97
CA ALA A 414 -3.64 5.09 36.11
C ALA A 414 -3.20 4.13 37.24
N ALA A 415 -2.73 2.93 36.90
CA ALA A 415 -2.16 1.99 37.87
C ALA A 415 -0.90 2.54 38.57
N HIS A 416 -0.16 3.43 37.92
CA HIS A 416 0.97 4.17 38.48
C HIS A 416 0.58 5.50 39.10
N HIS A 417 -0.70 5.81 39.28
CA HIS A 417 -1.22 7.08 39.83
C HIS A 417 -0.76 8.32 39.06
N VAL A 418 -0.46 8.20 37.77
CA VAL A 418 -0.07 9.31 36.90
C VAL A 418 -1.30 9.90 36.23
N PRO A 419 -1.59 11.23 36.40
CA PRO A 419 -2.69 11.86 35.70
C PRO A 419 -2.38 11.91 34.21
N ALA A 420 -3.29 11.35 33.39
CA ALA A 420 -3.08 11.24 31.95
C ALA A 420 -4.36 11.52 31.15
N GLN A 421 -4.18 12.03 29.93
CA GLN A 421 -5.21 12.23 28.93
C GLN A 421 -4.80 11.52 27.65
N GLY A 422 -5.78 10.93 26.93
CA GLY A 422 -5.50 10.18 25.71
C GLY A 422 -6.31 10.66 24.51
N GLU A 423 -5.66 10.73 23.34
CA GLU A 423 -6.27 11.15 22.10
C GLU A 423 -5.76 10.34 20.90
N VAL A 424 -6.62 10.14 19.91
CA VAL A 424 -6.24 9.60 18.60
C VAL A 424 -6.16 10.76 17.61
N LEU A 425 -4.99 10.93 17.00
CA LEU A 425 -4.72 11.95 15.99
C LEU A 425 -5.09 11.39 14.62
N ARG A 426 -5.97 12.08 13.89
CA ARG A 426 -6.39 11.71 12.53
C ARG A 426 -6.03 12.80 11.55
N HIS A 427 -5.53 12.43 10.37
CA HIS A 427 -5.22 13.36 9.29
C HIS A 427 -5.56 12.73 7.93
N ALA A 428 -5.62 13.59 6.88
CA ALA A 428 -5.79 13.15 5.50
C ALA A 428 -4.60 12.27 5.04
N PRO A 429 -4.82 11.31 4.11
CA PRO A 429 -3.83 10.32 3.75
C PRO A 429 -2.55 10.93 3.14
N GLY A 430 -1.40 10.47 3.60
CA GLY A 430 -0.07 10.84 3.09
C GLY A 430 1.06 10.11 3.82
N HIS A 431 2.14 9.77 3.10
CA HIS A 431 3.33 9.14 3.71
C HIS A 431 4.07 10.10 4.64
N GLY A 432 4.55 9.60 5.77
CA GLY A 432 5.39 10.35 6.73
C GLY A 432 4.62 11.35 7.60
N VAL A 433 3.30 11.29 7.63
CA VAL A 433 2.47 12.31 8.30
C VAL A 433 2.47 12.17 9.82
N ALA A 434 2.56 10.94 10.36
CA ALA A 434 2.47 10.68 11.80
C ALA A 434 3.47 11.51 12.64
N GLY A 435 4.72 11.59 12.22
CA GLY A 435 5.75 12.36 12.93
C GLY A 435 5.43 13.85 12.97
N ARG A 436 4.94 14.41 11.87
CA ARG A 436 4.52 15.81 11.80
C ARG A 436 3.28 16.08 12.64
N MET A 437 2.28 15.19 12.60
CA MET A 437 1.07 15.30 13.42
C MET A 437 1.40 15.32 14.91
N ILE A 438 2.29 14.44 15.36
CA ILE A 438 2.74 14.36 16.73
C ILE A 438 3.50 15.65 17.12
N ALA A 439 4.35 16.20 16.22
CA ALA A 439 5.07 17.45 16.47
C ALA A 439 4.11 18.66 16.59
N GLU A 440 3.13 18.75 15.70
CA GLU A 440 2.12 19.82 15.71
C GLU A 440 1.25 19.74 16.99
N TYR A 441 0.81 18.53 17.34
CA TYR A 441 0.06 18.33 18.57
C TYR A 441 0.88 18.67 19.82
N ALA A 442 2.15 18.23 19.87
CA ALA A 442 3.06 18.55 20.96
C ALA A 442 3.22 20.06 21.15
N ALA A 443 3.31 20.81 20.04
CA ALA A 443 3.38 22.28 20.08
C ALA A 443 2.05 22.89 20.60
N THR A 444 0.91 22.35 20.22
CA THR A 444 -0.42 22.83 20.64
C THR A 444 -0.64 22.67 22.14
N ILE A 445 -0.22 21.54 22.73
CA ILE A 445 -0.36 21.29 24.17
C ILE A 445 0.82 21.82 25.00
N GLY A 446 1.83 22.42 24.39
CA GLY A 446 3.03 22.90 25.06
C GLY A 446 3.88 21.78 25.66
N ALA A 447 3.96 20.63 25.01
CA ALA A 447 4.75 19.49 25.48
C ALA A 447 6.25 19.85 25.56
N GLY A 448 6.85 19.74 26.73
CA GLY A 448 8.29 19.95 26.92
C GLY A 448 9.13 18.73 26.49
N THR A 449 8.54 17.56 26.51
CA THR A 449 9.19 16.29 26.13
C THR A 449 8.22 15.38 25.39
N ILE A 450 8.68 14.85 24.25
CA ILE A 450 7.99 13.82 23.47
C ILE A 450 8.73 12.51 23.68
N VAL A 451 8.03 11.45 24.04
CA VAL A 451 8.60 10.11 24.24
C VAL A 451 8.04 9.18 23.18
N ILE A 452 8.92 8.54 22.42
CA ILE A 452 8.57 7.60 21.32
C ILE A 452 9.37 6.31 21.47
N GLY A 453 8.85 5.23 20.85
CA GLY A 453 9.62 3.99 20.67
C GLY A 453 10.67 4.14 19.58
N ALA A 454 11.82 3.46 19.74
CA ALA A 454 12.79 3.35 18.65
C ALA A 454 12.18 2.56 17.49
N PRO A 455 12.54 2.88 16.22
CA PRO A 455 12.15 2.08 15.07
C PRO A 455 12.64 0.64 15.24
N SER A 456 11.77 -0.33 14.95
CA SER A 456 12.03 -1.75 15.18
C SER A 456 13.05 -2.38 14.22
N HIS A 457 13.62 -1.63 13.27
CA HIS A 457 14.50 -2.13 12.23
C HIS A 457 15.79 -1.34 12.09
N GLY A 458 16.93 -2.07 12.11
CA GLY A 458 18.21 -1.61 11.59
C GLY A 458 18.46 -2.25 10.22
N GLY A 459 19.11 -1.54 9.27
CA GLY A 459 19.52 -2.05 7.98
C GLY A 459 19.05 -1.20 6.80
N LEU A 460 19.18 -1.71 5.57
CA LEU A 460 18.77 -1.05 4.30
C LEU A 460 17.33 -0.46 4.30
N PRO A 461 16.32 -1.05 4.95
CA PRO A 461 15.00 -0.44 5.05
C PRO A 461 14.99 0.89 5.82
N ALA A 462 15.85 1.05 6.82
CA ALA A 462 15.93 2.29 7.61
C ALA A 462 16.47 3.49 6.82
N LEU A 463 17.12 3.27 5.67
CA LEU A 463 17.63 4.32 4.77
C LEU A 463 16.56 4.81 3.77
N MET A 464 15.49 4.04 3.56
CA MET A 464 14.42 4.36 2.62
C MET A 464 13.12 4.78 3.32
N ASP A 465 13.07 4.68 4.64
CA ASP A 465 11.89 5.00 5.43
C ASP A 465 12.01 6.44 5.96
N ASP A 466 11.13 7.32 5.49
CA ASP A 466 10.81 8.57 6.20
C ASP A 466 10.06 8.17 7.47
N SER A 467 10.81 7.66 8.46
CA SER A 467 10.21 7.15 9.70
C SER A 467 9.52 8.29 10.44
N ALA A 468 8.40 8.00 11.10
CA ALA A 468 7.71 8.97 11.95
C ALA A 468 8.68 9.66 12.93
N SER A 469 9.75 8.96 13.33
CA SER A 469 10.82 9.50 14.16
C SER A 469 11.66 10.56 13.44
N GLN A 470 11.98 10.40 12.14
CA GLN A 470 12.74 11.40 11.37
C GLN A 470 11.90 12.64 11.08
N GLU A 471 10.65 12.47 10.71
CA GLU A 471 9.72 13.58 10.50
C GLU A 471 9.42 14.31 11.80
N LEU A 472 9.27 13.59 12.90
CA LEU A 472 9.16 14.19 14.23
C LEU A 472 10.39 15.02 14.56
N TRP A 473 11.60 14.48 14.31
CA TRP A 473 12.86 15.18 14.61
C TRP A 473 13.05 16.46 13.78
N ARG A 474 12.56 16.47 12.53
CA ARG A 474 12.60 17.65 11.66
C ARG A 474 11.64 18.77 12.10
N HIS A 475 10.50 18.43 12.72
CA HIS A 475 9.41 19.37 12.99
C HIS A 475 9.20 19.68 14.48
N ALA A 476 9.66 18.83 15.40
CA ALA A 476 9.46 19.03 16.82
C ALA A 476 10.32 20.16 17.37
N ARG A 477 9.70 20.99 18.20
CA ARG A 477 10.38 22.03 19.02
C ARG A 477 10.63 21.58 20.45
N SER A 478 10.18 20.39 20.80
CA SER A 478 10.28 19.76 22.12
C SER A 478 11.48 18.82 22.20
N ASN A 479 11.93 18.48 23.40
CA ASN A 479 12.91 17.42 23.59
C ASN A 479 12.32 16.07 23.18
N ILE A 480 13.07 15.26 22.42
CA ILE A 480 12.62 13.94 22.00
C ILE A 480 13.41 12.89 22.78
N LEU A 481 12.71 12.00 23.46
CA LEU A 481 13.26 10.82 24.12
C LEU A 481 12.87 9.57 23.35
N ILE A 482 13.87 8.84 22.87
CA ILE A 482 13.67 7.58 22.13
C ILE A 482 13.92 6.42 23.08
N VAL A 483 12.92 5.54 23.24
CA VAL A 483 13.00 4.33 24.06
C VAL A 483 13.47 3.17 23.19
N ASN A 484 14.64 2.61 23.50
CA ASN A 484 15.21 1.48 22.76
C ASN A 484 14.78 0.12 23.35
N PRO A 485 14.63 -0.93 22.50
CA PRO A 485 14.26 -2.27 22.94
C PRO A 485 15.31 -2.94 23.85
N ASP A 486 16.59 -2.67 23.62
CA ASP A 486 17.73 -3.32 24.26
C ASP A 486 18.63 -2.29 25.01
N THR A 487 18.15 -1.72 26.09
CA THR A 487 19.06 -1.15 27.05
C THR A 487 19.35 -2.23 28.09
N PRO A 488 20.56 -2.88 28.08
CA PRO A 488 20.99 -3.64 29.25
C PRO A 488 20.96 -2.69 30.44
N ARG A 489 20.48 -3.15 31.57
CA ARG A 489 20.67 -2.42 32.83
C ARG A 489 22.16 -2.15 32.98
N THR A 490 22.62 -0.95 32.69
CA THR A 490 23.93 -0.51 33.15
C THR A 490 23.86 -0.52 34.66
N PRO A 491 24.70 -1.28 35.35
CA PRO A 491 24.80 -1.17 36.80
C PRO A 491 25.08 0.30 37.11
N THR A 492 24.27 0.89 37.97
CA THR A 492 24.44 2.27 38.40
C THR A 492 25.80 2.32 39.10
N ALA A 493 26.75 3.02 38.51
CA ALA A 493 28.08 3.33 39.12
C ALA A 493 27.91 4.33 40.29
N LEU A 494 27.09 3.97 41.28
CA LEU A 494 26.88 4.75 42.49
C LEU A 494 27.02 3.89 43.78
N ASP A 495 27.33 2.57 43.63
CA ASP A 495 27.49 1.69 44.77
C ASP A 495 28.96 1.35 45.10
N ASP A 496 29.95 1.79 44.27
CA ASP A 496 31.38 1.52 44.52
C ASP A 496 32.08 2.58 45.33
N GLY A 497 31.34 3.52 45.96
CA GLY A 497 31.91 4.58 46.80
C GLY A 497 32.28 4.18 48.24
N ASN A 498 31.94 2.96 48.67
CA ASN A 498 32.07 2.58 50.09
C ASN A 498 33.06 1.45 50.41
N GLU A 499 33.74 0.87 49.40
CA GLU A 499 34.74 -0.19 49.64
C GLU A 499 36.21 0.29 49.70
N LEU A 500 36.48 1.54 49.32
CA LEU A 500 37.86 2.08 49.36
C LEU A 500 38.23 2.73 50.68
N ALA A 501 37.33 2.78 51.65
CA ALA A 501 37.64 3.35 53.00
C ALA A 501 38.07 2.31 54.08
N SER A 502 38.09 1.01 53.72
CA SER A 502 38.44 -0.04 54.71
C SER A 502 39.84 -0.67 54.56
N GLN A 503 40.64 -0.23 53.57
CA GLN A 503 42.03 -0.74 53.40
C GLN A 503 43.13 0.26 53.71
N ALA A 504 42.83 1.37 54.37
CA ALA A 504 43.82 2.31 54.87
C ALA A 504 43.64 2.57 56.40
N SER A 505 43.81 1.50 57.20
CA SER A 505 44.09 1.60 58.63
C SER A 505 44.92 0.40 59.06
#